data_4ffa6ae6dd0f49791e8e6de360110541
#
_entry.id   4ffa6ae6dd0f49791e8e6de360110541
#
_cell.length_a   1.000
_cell.length_b   1.000
_cell.length_c   1.000
_cell.angle_alpha   90.00
_cell.angle_beta   90.00
_cell.angle_gamma   90.00
#
_symmetry.space_group_name_H-M   'P 1'
#
loop_
_entity.id
_entity.type
_entity.pdbx_description
1 polymer ?
#
loop_
_entity_poly.entity_id
_entity_poly.type
_entity_poly.pdbx_seq_one_letter_code
_entity_poly.pdbx_strand_id
1 'polypeptide(L)'
;MRILVAIEPVDGRKGIDSLVQLCREKLSADPFSGCLFFFRSRRATSLRVLAYDGQGFWLAQKRLSKGRFVWWPSGSEPARTLEAYQAQLLLAAGNPDTLAAPLWRRVDAPAS
;
A
#
# COMPACT_ATOMS: atom_id res chain seq x y z
N MET A 1 8.82 -2.90 12.03
CA MET A 1 7.55 -3.25 11.40
C MET A 1 7.79 -3.62 9.95
N ARG A 2 7.23 -4.72 9.54
CA ARG A 2 7.42 -5.20 8.18
C ARG A 2 6.26 -4.73 7.30
N ILE A 3 6.58 -4.32 6.09
CA ILE A 3 5.59 -3.84 5.12
C ILE A 3 5.72 -4.69 3.88
N LEU A 4 4.63 -5.33 3.49
CA LEU A 4 4.55 -6.13 2.28
C LEU A 4 3.58 -5.48 1.31
N VAL A 5 3.97 -5.43 0.05
CA VAL A 5 3.12 -4.89 -1.00
C VAL A 5 2.78 -6.01 -1.97
N ALA A 6 1.51 -6.18 -2.27
CA ALA A 6 1.05 -7.12 -3.28
C ALA A 6 1.38 -6.52 -4.65
N ILE A 7 2.08 -7.30 -5.47
CA ILE A 7 2.52 -6.81 -6.79
C ILE A 7 1.32 -6.66 -7.72
N GLU A 8 0.43 -7.65 -7.73
CA GLU A 8 -0.73 -7.61 -8.63
C GLU A 8 -1.88 -6.83 -8.02
N PRO A 9 -2.65 -6.15 -8.84
CA PRO A 9 -3.80 -5.41 -8.35
C PRO A 9 -4.90 -6.34 -7.86
N VAL A 10 -5.76 -5.82 -6.98
CA VAL A 10 -6.89 -6.57 -6.45
C VAL A 10 -8.19 -5.85 -6.80
N ASP A 11 -9.26 -6.63 -6.81
CA ASP A 11 -10.60 -6.07 -7.02
C ASP A 11 -10.93 -5.17 -5.83
N GLY A 12 -11.33 -3.94 -6.14
CA GLY A 12 -11.66 -2.95 -5.10
C GLY A 12 -12.85 -3.32 -4.24
N ARG A 13 -13.60 -4.34 -4.63
CA ARG A 13 -14.73 -4.81 -3.84
C ARG A 13 -14.36 -5.87 -2.81
N LYS A 14 -13.12 -6.33 -2.81
CA LYS A 14 -12.69 -7.32 -1.81
C LYS A 14 -12.71 -6.70 -0.42
N GLY A 15 -13.34 -7.39 0.52
CA GLY A 15 -13.38 -6.97 1.91
C GLY A 15 -12.23 -7.56 2.70
N ILE A 16 -12.29 -7.35 4.02
CA ILE A 16 -11.24 -7.82 4.93
C ILE A 16 -10.99 -9.31 4.80
N ASP A 17 -12.06 -10.12 4.84
CA ASP A 17 -11.91 -11.57 4.80
C ASP A 17 -11.25 -12.04 3.51
N SER A 18 -11.63 -11.45 2.39
CA SER A 18 -11.04 -11.80 1.10
C SER A 18 -9.57 -11.43 1.03
N LEU A 19 -9.20 -10.28 1.59
CA LEU A 19 -7.81 -9.85 1.60
C LEU A 19 -6.97 -10.70 2.56
N VAL A 20 -7.53 -11.08 3.70
CA VAL A 20 -6.86 -12.00 4.62
C VAL A 20 -6.56 -13.33 3.93
N GLN A 21 -7.53 -13.85 3.21
CA GLN A 21 -7.37 -15.10 2.47
C GLN A 21 -6.32 -14.95 1.35
N LEU A 22 -6.33 -13.81 0.69
CA LEU A 22 -5.35 -13.52 -0.36
C LEU A 22 -3.93 -13.51 0.19
N CYS A 23 -3.73 -12.96 1.38
CA CYS A 23 -2.42 -12.97 2.02
C CYS A 23 -1.90 -14.40 2.18
N ARG A 24 -2.77 -15.31 2.62
CA ARG A 24 -2.38 -16.71 2.82
C ARG A 24 -2.15 -17.43 1.50
N GLU A 25 -3.05 -17.27 0.56
CA GLU A 25 -3.06 -18.08 -0.65
C GLU A 25 -2.13 -17.55 -1.74
N LYS A 26 -2.07 -16.22 -1.89
CA LYS A 26 -1.30 -15.63 -2.99
C LYS A 26 0.03 -15.06 -2.54
N LEU A 27 0.07 -14.46 -1.35
CA LEU A 27 1.30 -13.83 -0.87
C LEU A 27 2.13 -14.76 -0.01
N SER A 28 1.61 -15.92 0.35
CA SER A 28 2.26 -16.88 1.24
C SER A 28 2.75 -16.20 2.52
N ALA A 29 1.89 -15.34 3.06
CA ALA A 29 2.21 -14.56 4.24
C ALA A 29 1.16 -14.79 5.32
N ASP A 30 1.57 -14.60 6.57
CA ASP A 30 0.69 -14.73 7.71
C ASP A 30 -0.04 -13.40 7.94
N PRO A 31 -1.36 -13.33 7.70
CA PRO A 31 -2.09 -12.09 7.91
C PRO A 31 -2.15 -11.64 9.37
N PHE A 32 -1.88 -12.54 10.32
CA PHE A 32 -1.88 -12.21 11.74
C PHE A 32 -0.51 -11.76 12.25
N SER A 33 0.46 -11.60 11.36
CA SER A 33 1.84 -11.32 11.75
C SER A 33 2.08 -9.90 12.27
N GLY A 34 1.13 -8.99 12.09
CA GLY A 34 1.34 -7.59 12.41
C GLY A 34 1.98 -6.80 11.28
N CYS A 35 2.28 -7.45 10.16
CA CYS A 35 2.74 -6.75 8.98
C CYS A 35 1.66 -5.82 8.43
N LEU A 36 2.09 -4.77 7.77
CA LEU A 36 1.19 -3.98 6.95
C LEU A 36 1.18 -4.56 5.54
N PHE A 37 0.00 -4.84 5.04
CA PHE A 37 -0.17 -5.38 3.69
C PHE A 37 -0.80 -4.31 2.81
N PHE A 38 -0.10 -3.95 1.74
CA PHE A 38 -0.54 -2.91 0.81
C PHE A 38 -1.08 -3.55 -0.47
N PHE A 39 -2.23 -3.08 -0.90
CA PHE A 39 -2.90 -3.54 -2.12
C PHE A 39 -3.33 -2.34 -2.94
N ARG A 40 -3.30 -2.47 -4.26
CA ARG A 40 -3.80 -1.41 -5.13
C ARG A 40 -4.96 -1.91 -5.98
N SER A 41 -5.81 -0.99 -6.39
CA SER A 41 -6.86 -1.29 -7.35
C SER A 41 -6.27 -1.44 -8.75
N ARG A 42 -7.04 -2.04 -9.66
CA ARG A 42 -6.59 -2.25 -11.03
C ARG A 42 -6.25 -0.96 -11.75
N ARG A 43 -6.99 0.10 -11.47
CA ARG A 43 -6.77 1.39 -12.10
C ARG A 43 -5.71 2.23 -11.40
N ALA A 44 -5.17 1.72 -10.30
CA ALA A 44 -4.21 2.44 -9.48
C ALA A 44 -4.75 3.76 -8.95
N THR A 45 -6.03 3.82 -8.68
CA THR A 45 -6.67 5.01 -8.09
C THR A 45 -6.95 4.84 -6.61
N SER A 46 -6.83 3.62 -6.10
CA SER A 46 -7.06 3.32 -4.68
C SER A 46 -5.93 2.45 -4.14
N LEU A 47 -5.60 2.69 -2.89
CA LEU A 47 -4.64 1.92 -2.13
C LEU A 47 -5.33 1.46 -0.86
N ARG A 48 -5.12 0.21 -0.47
CA ARG A 48 -5.69 -0.34 0.75
C ARG A 48 -4.59 -0.93 1.59
N VAL A 49 -4.72 -0.74 2.91
CA VAL A 49 -3.74 -1.26 3.87
C VAL A 49 -4.47 -2.13 4.86
N LEU A 50 -4.04 -3.37 4.97
CA LEU A 50 -4.57 -4.35 5.90
C LEU A 50 -3.56 -4.59 7.00
N ALA A 51 -4.01 -4.57 8.25
CA ALA A 51 -3.13 -4.84 9.39
C ALA A 51 -3.91 -5.50 10.52
N TYR A 52 -3.26 -6.42 11.22
CA TYR A 52 -3.81 -7.07 12.40
C TYR A 52 -3.14 -6.48 13.63
N ASP A 53 -3.95 -6.08 14.61
CA ASP A 53 -3.44 -5.39 15.80
C ASP A 53 -3.45 -6.26 17.07
N GLY A 54 -3.72 -7.55 16.92
CA GLY A 54 -3.81 -8.47 18.05
C GLY A 54 -5.24 -8.74 18.47
N GLN A 55 -6.18 -7.90 18.09
CA GLN A 55 -7.60 -8.08 18.39
C GLN A 55 -8.44 -8.21 17.14
N GLY A 56 -8.04 -7.54 16.08
CA GLY A 56 -8.81 -7.55 14.84
C GLY A 56 -8.03 -6.95 13.70
N PHE A 57 -8.67 -6.92 12.55
CA PHE A 57 -8.06 -6.38 11.33
C PHE A 57 -8.52 -4.95 11.09
N TRP A 58 -7.57 -4.12 10.71
CA TRP A 58 -7.81 -2.79 10.19
C TRP A 58 -7.69 -2.82 8.69
N LEU A 59 -8.61 -2.18 8.02
CA LEU A 59 -8.53 -1.99 6.58
C LEU A 59 -8.71 -0.50 6.32
N ALA A 60 -7.63 0.15 5.96
CA ALA A 60 -7.65 1.55 5.58
C ALA A 60 -7.64 1.64 4.07
N GLN A 61 -8.25 2.68 3.53
CA GLN A 61 -8.29 2.90 2.10
C GLN A 61 -8.02 4.36 1.80
N LYS A 62 -7.18 4.58 0.80
CA LYS A 62 -6.99 5.90 0.25
C LYS A 62 -7.38 5.88 -1.21
N ARG A 63 -8.32 6.72 -1.57
CA ARG A 63 -8.75 6.88 -2.96
C ARG A 63 -8.34 8.25 -3.43
N LEU A 64 -7.63 8.31 -4.55
CA LEU A 64 -7.19 9.58 -5.09
C LEU A 64 -8.37 10.28 -5.75
N SER A 65 -8.52 11.57 -5.47
CA SER A 65 -9.57 12.37 -6.10
C SER A 65 -9.21 12.71 -7.53
N LYS A 66 -7.91 12.71 -7.84
CA LYS A 66 -7.40 12.96 -9.17
C LYS A 66 -6.17 12.10 -9.42
N GLY A 67 -6.01 11.66 -10.66
CA GLY A 67 -4.83 10.94 -11.05
C GLY A 67 -4.76 9.52 -10.52
N ARG A 68 -3.57 8.97 -10.53
CA ARG A 68 -3.30 7.59 -10.14
C ARG A 68 -2.04 7.53 -9.31
N PHE A 69 -1.88 6.42 -8.58
CA PHE A 69 -0.59 6.12 -7.98
C PHE A 69 0.40 5.88 -9.10
N VAL A 70 1.42 6.74 -9.19
CA VAL A 70 2.35 6.73 -10.31
C VAL A 70 3.43 5.67 -10.19
N TRP A 71 3.60 5.14 -8.98
CA TRP A 71 4.60 4.10 -8.74
C TRP A 71 3.97 2.96 -7.97
N TRP A 72 4.32 1.76 -8.36
CA TRP A 72 3.97 0.54 -7.66
C TRP A 72 5.06 -0.48 -7.93
N PRO A 73 5.52 -1.23 -6.92
CA PRO A 73 6.52 -2.26 -7.15
C PRO A 73 6.05 -3.27 -8.20
N SER A 74 6.99 -3.73 -9.02
CA SER A 74 6.72 -4.71 -10.06
C SER A 74 7.70 -5.85 -9.92
N GLY A 75 7.37 -6.98 -10.53
CA GLY A 75 8.21 -8.16 -10.49
C GLY A 75 7.38 -9.40 -10.77
N SER A 76 8.04 -10.55 -10.72
CA SER A 76 7.36 -11.82 -10.94
C SER A 76 6.90 -12.46 -9.64
N GLU A 77 7.40 -12.00 -8.49
CA GLU A 77 6.97 -12.49 -7.20
C GLU A 77 5.61 -11.91 -6.82
N PRO A 78 4.81 -12.61 -6.00
CA PRO A 78 3.49 -12.11 -5.63
C PRO A 78 3.52 -10.91 -4.68
N ALA A 79 4.59 -10.75 -3.91
CA ALA A 79 4.70 -9.67 -2.95
C ALA A 79 6.15 -9.24 -2.82
N ARG A 80 6.34 -8.01 -2.34
CA ARG A 80 7.66 -7.46 -2.09
C ARG A 80 7.66 -6.70 -0.77
N THR A 81 8.77 -6.78 -0.04
CA THR A 81 8.96 -5.98 1.17
C THR A 81 9.32 -4.56 0.79
N LEU A 82 8.71 -3.60 1.49
CA LEU A 82 9.03 -2.19 1.31
C LEU A 82 9.73 -1.63 2.53
N GLU A 83 10.64 -0.69 2.29
CA GLU A 83 11.20 0.12 3.35
C GLU A 83 10.18 1.18 3.77
N ALA A 84 10.30 1.68 5.00
CA ALA A 84 9.35 2.64 5.52
C ALA A 84 9.23 3.88 4.64
N TYR A 85 10.36 4.40 4.13
CA TYR A 85 10.32 5.59 3.30
C TYR A 85 9.58 5.33 1.97
N GLN A 86 9.73 4.13 1.43
CA GLN A 86 9.01 3.76 0.20
C GLN A 86 7.52 3.69 0.43
N ALA A 87 7.12 3.14 1.58
CA ALA A 87 5.71 3.07 1.93
C ALA A 87 5.12 4.46 2.11
N GLN A 88 5.86 5.37 2.72
CA GLN A 88 5.40 6.74 2.88
C GLN A 88 5.21 7.44 1.55
N LEU A 89 6.16 7.25 0.63
CA LEU A 89 6.03 7.81 -0.71
C LEU A 89 4.84 7.23 -1.44
N LEU A 90 4.62 5.93 -1.30
CA LEU A 90 3.48 5.28 -1.91
C LEU A 90 2.19 5.87 -1.38
N LEU A 91 2.08 6.03 -0.07
CA LEU A 91 0.89 6.60 0.55
C LEU A 91 0.64 8.03 0.09
N ALA A 92 1.69 8.76 -0.22
CA ALA A 92 1.58 10.12 -0.74
C ALA A 92 1.42 10.15 -2.26
N ALA A 93 1.26 8.99 -2.89
CA ALA A 93 1.17 8.84 -4.34
C ALA A 93 2.43 9.34 -5.06
N GLY A 94 3.57 9.30 -4.37
CA GLY A 94 4.84 9.69 -4.94
C GLY A 94 5.55 8.53 -5.62
N ASN A 95 6.69 8.84 -6.18
CA ASN A 95 7.56 7.86 -6.83
C ASN A 95 8.92 7.88 -6.13
N PRO A 96 9.37 6.77 -5.53
CA PRO A 96 10.66 6.75 -4.84
C PRO A 96 11.85 6.99 -5.76
N ASP A 97 11.68 6.80 -7.08
CA ASP A 97 12.73 7.06 -8.05
C ASP A 97 12.90 8.54 -8.35
N THR A 98 11.96 9.36 -7.90
CA THR A 98 12.07 10.81 -8.00
C THR A 98 12.42 11.37 -6.64
N LEU A 99 12.90 12.61 -6.62
CA LEU A 99 13.25 13.24 -5.36
C LEU A 99 12.01 13.54 -4.56
N ALA A 100 12.00 13.09 -3.32
CA ALA A 100 10.91 13.36 -2.41
C ALA A 100 10.95 14.79 -1.87
N ALA A 101 12.10 15.43 -1.91
CA ALA A 101 12.27 16.75 -1.34
C ALA A 101 11.25 17.79 -1.80
N PRO A 102 10.92 17.86 -3.10
CA PRO A 102 9.91 18.83 -3.53
C PRO A 102 8.56 18.64 -2.86
N LEU A 103 8.17 17.40 -2.61
CA LEU A 103 6.92 17.12 -1.92
C LEU A 103 6.92 17.66 -0.51
N TRP A 104 8.00 17.43 0.19
CA TRP A 104 8.12 17.88 1.55
C TRP A 104 8.09 19.41 1.63
N ARG A 105 8.79 20.07 0.72
CA ARG A 105 8.76 21.52 0.68
C ARG A 105 7.38 22.05 0.38
N ARG A 106 6.63 21.36 -0.46
CA ARG A 106 5.28 21.77 -0.75
C ARG A 106 4.38 21.69 0.42
N VAL A 107 4.54 20.67 1.24
CA VAL A 107 3.75 20.52 2.45
C VAL A 107 4.08 21.65 3.40
N ASP A 108 5.34 22.00 3.50
CA ASP A 108 5.78 23.06 4.40
C ASP A 108 5.36 24.43 3.94
N ALA A 109 5.52 24.70 2.67
CA ALA A 109 5.24 26.02 2.13
C ALA A 109 3.79 26.44 2.27
N PRO A 110 2.84 25.59 1.91
CA PRO A 110 1.44 26.00 2.02
C PRO A 110 0.97 26.14 3.43
N ALA A 111 1.64 25.51 4.32
CA ALA A 111 1.31 25.68 5.71
C ALA A 111 1.36 27.13 6.10
N SER A 112 2.03 27.85 5.29
CA SER A 112 2.05 29.29 5.43
C SER A 112 0.69 29.91 5.26
#